data_dddf3e29dac4a39f1126649b94868c51
#
_entry.id   dddf3e29dac4a39f1126649b94868c51
#
_cell.length_a   1.000
_cell.length_b   1.000
_cell.length_c   1.000
_cell.angle_alpha   90.00
_cell.angle_beta   90.00
_cell.angle_gamma   90.00
#
_symmetry.space_group_name_H-M   'P 1'
#
loop_
_entity.id
_entity.type
_entity.pdbx_description
1 polymer ?
#
loop_
_entity_poly.entity_id
_entity_poly.type
_entity_poly.pdbx_seq_one_letter_code
_entity_poly.pdbx_strand_id
1 'polypeptide(L)'
;MNHQDNEDFIDLGEILGVLLSYKKIIFLALIISGIASIYIAKSSPDIYRSSALLEPQQSNQNQNSFSSIPPGFGGLASLAGVQLPTSSGDRGLYAIEVIKSKVFFKHLLSIDSERILPSIMAIESYDLSNEQIKFNTNIYDDASNKWVREVKANQKVVPSYIEAHDHFLSILEIFKDKKTGYIYIAIDHQSPVFAQYLLSLVIFELNNLTREMEMQETSEAIEYLTQKQLSTNVSSVKLSINNIIESQLQNQMLSNIREEFLLKTIDPPVVPEIKIAPNRLFICVIGVFFGFIFSIFSVLVFHLLRSNYITTQDSADT
;
A
#
# COMPACT_ATOMS: atom_id res chain seq x y z
N MET A 1 55.84 25.05 -36.52
CA MET A 1 55.38 24.34 -35.29
C MET A 1 53.93 23.98 -35.54
N ASN A 2 53.70 22.81 -36.14
CA ASN A 2 52.33 22.27 -36.32
C ASN A 2 52.07 21.32 -35.17
N HIS A 3 51.25 21.79 -34.20
CA HIS A 3 50.58 20.86 -33.30
C HIS A 3 49.48 20.19 -34.11
N GLN A 4 49.70 18.96 -34.48
CA GLN A 4 48.64 18.05 -34.85
C GLN A 4 47.98 17.62 -33.53
N ASP A 5 46.84 18.22 -33.24
CA ASP A 5 45.87 17.71 -32.27
C ASP A 5 45.39 16.35 -32.83
N ASN A 6 45.99 15.25 -32.36
CA ASN A 6 45.40 13.93 -32.52
C ASN A 6 44.15 13.92 -31.66
N GLU A 7 43.02 14.36 -32.24
CA GLU A 7 41.73 13.99 -31.72
C GLU A 7 41.62 12.48 -31.83
N ASP A 8 41.73 11.79 -30.72
CA ASP A 8 41.48 10.36 -30.61
C ASP A 8 39.98 10.09 -30.91
N PHE A 9 39.66 10.08 -32.20
CA PHE A 9 38.36 9.60 -32.66
C PHE A 9 38.29 8.10 -32.36
N ILE A 10 37.40 7.75 -31.44
CA ILE A 10 37.08 6.35 -31.17
C ILE A 10 36.51 5.75 -32.45
N ASP A 11 37.29 4.94 -33.16
CA ASP A 11 36.84 4.29 -34.37
C ASP A 11 35.85 3.18 -34.02
N LEU A 12 34.57 3.40 -34.38
CA LEU A 12 33.50 2.42 -34.21
C LEU A 12 33.84 1.06 -34.87
N GLY A 13 34.64 1.07 -35.92
CA GLY A 13 35.14 -0.14 -36.60
C GLY A 13 36.08 -0.95 -35.70
N GLU A 14 36.96 -0.27 -34.96
CA GLU A 14 37.89 -0.90 -34.02
C GLU A 14 37.12 -1.55 -32.85
N ILE A 15 36.13 -0.85 -32.27
CA ILE A 15 35.24 -1.41 -31.22
C ILE A 15 34.55 -2.67 -31.73
N LEU A 16 34.00 -2.63 -32.94
CA LEU A 16 33.32 -3.79 -33.52
C LEU A 16 34.28 -4.96 -33.75
N GLY A 17 35.51 -4.69 -34.19
CA GLY A 17 36.57 -5.68 -34.35
C GLY A 17 36.96 -6.35 -33.03
N VAL A 18 37.09 -5.57 -31.97
CA VAL A 18 37.33 -6.07 -30.60
C VAL A 18 36.18 -6.96 -30.13
N LEU A 19 34.95 -6.53 -30.27
CA LEU A 19 33.76 -7.32 -29.85
C LEU A 19 33.66 -8.64 -30.60
N LEU A 20 33.96 -8.65 -31.94
CA LEU A 20 33.97 -9.87 -32.74
C LEU A 20 35.10 -10.82 -32.33
N SER A 21 36.27 -10.31 -31.95
CA SER A 21 37.39 -11.10 -31.47
C SER A 21 37.09 -11.81 -30.15
N TYR A 22 36.30 -11.16 -29.25
CA TYR A 22 35.90 -11.69 -27.94
C TYR A 22 34.50 -12.31 -27.94
N LYS A 23 33.88 -12.60 -29.09
CA LYS A 23 32.53 -13.15 -29.22
C LYS A 23 32.26 -14.38 -28.34
N LYS A 24 33.27 -15.26 -28.12
CA LYS A 24 33.14 -16.44 -27.26
C LYS A 24 32.95 -16.07 -25.79
N ILE A 25 33.63 -15.01 -25.32
CA ILE A 25 33.53 -14.52 -23.95
C ILE A 25 32.16 -13.85 -23.75
N ILE A 26 31.71 -13.05 -24.70
CA ILE A 26 30.38 -12.43 -24.69
C ILE A 26 29.29 -13.50 -24.66
N PHE A 27 29.39 -14.54 -25.49
CA PHE A 27 28.44 -15.64 -25.53
C PHE A 27 28.40 -16.43 -24.20
N LEU A 28 29.56 -16.69 -23.60
CA LEU A 28 29.66 -17.36 -22.30
C LEU A 28 29.03 -16.52 -21.20
N ALA A 29 29.28 -15.20 -21.18
CA ALA A 29 28.68 -14.28 -20.23
C ALA A 29 27.14 -14.22 -20.34
N LEU A 30 26.60 -14.25 -21.58
CA LEU A 30 25.18 -14.35 -21.83
C LEU A 30 24.54 -15.63 -21.27
N ILE A 31 25.22 -16.77 -21.44
CA ILE A 31 24.74 -18.04 -20.88
C ILE A 31 24.71 -17.96 -19.35
N ILE A 32 25.77 -17.47 -18.73
CA ILE A 32 25.85 -17.32 -17.26
C ILE A 32 24.75 -16.38 -16.74
N SER A 33 24.57 -15.23 -17.38
CA SER A 33 23.54 -14.25 -17.03
C SER A 33 22.13 -14.82 -17.21
N GLY A 34 21.90 -15.60 -18.29
CA GLY A 34 20.64 -16.28 -18.53
C GLY A 34 20.31 -17.32 -17.43
N ILE A 35 21.28 -18.15 -17.06
CA ILE A 35 21.12 -19.13 -15.97
C ILE A 35 20.85 -18.43 -14.63
N ALA A 36 21.60 -17.37 -14.31
CA ALA A 36 21.38 -16.59 -13.10
C ALA A 36 19.99 -15.94 -13.08
N SER A 37 19.54 -15.41 -14.22
CA SER A 37 18.21 -14.80 -14.35
C SER A 37 17.07 -15.81 -14.17
N ILE A 38 17.20 -17.02 -14.73
CA ILE A 38 16.25 -18.11 -14.53
C ILE A 38 16.19 -18.54 -13.05
N TYR A 39 17.36 -18.61 -12.40
CA TYR A 39 17.43 -18.94 -10.98
C TYR A 39 16.70 -17.90 -10.12
N ILE A 40 16.94 -16.61 -10.36
CA ILE A 40 16.25 -15.51 -9.66
C ILE A 40 14.73 -15.55 -9.92
N ALA A 41 14.33 -15.75 -11.19
CA ALA A 41 12.92 -15.82 -11.57
C ALA A 41 12.19 -16.99 -10.90
N LYS A 42 12.87 -18.12 -10.68
CA LYS A 42 12.29 -19.31 -10.02
C LYS A 42 12.28 -19.19 -8.50
N SER A 43 13.26 -18.50 -7.91
CA SER A 43 13.39 -18.29 -6.47
C SER A 43 12.41 -17.23 -5.94
N SER A 44 11.89 -16.35 -6.81
CA SER A 44 10.93 -15.32 -6.40
C SER A 44 9.56 -15.94 -6.11
N PRO A 45 8.94 -15.61 -4.95
CA PRO A 45 7.63 -16.15 -4.58
C PRO A 45 6.52 -15.63 -5.50
N ASP A 46 5.50 -16.44 -5.71
CA ASP A 46 4.30 -16.04 -6.44
C ASP A 46 3.43 -15.14 -5.56
N ILE A 47 2.94 -14.02 -6.10
CA ILE A 47 2.11 -13.04 -5.41
C ILE A 47 0.73 -13.01 -6.08
N TYR A 48 -0.29 -13.04 -5.25
CA TYR A 48 -1.69 -12.99 -5.63
C TYR A 48 -2.32 -11.69 -5.12
N ARG A 49 -3.22 -11.12 -5.90
CA ARG A 49 -3.92 -9.87 -5.58
C ARG A 49 -5.40 -10.13 -5.38
N SER A 50 -5.90 -9.90 -4.17
CA SER A 50 -7.33 -9.72 -3.94
C SER A 50 -7.65 -8.23 -4.00
N SER A 51 -8.71 -7.86 -4.71
CA SER A 51 -9.10 -6.46 -4.89
C SER A 51 -10.61 -6.28 -4.69
N ALA A 52 -10.99 -5.06 -4.34
CA ALA A 52 -12.38 -4.63 -4.20
C ALA A 52 -12.57 -3.24 -4.78
N LEU A 53 -13.78 -2.98 -5.26
CA LEU A 53 -14.23 -1.66 -5.69
C LEU A 53 -15.33 -1.17 -4.75
N LEU A 54 -15.13 0.02 -4.19
CA LEU A 54 -15.97 0.58 -3.13
C LEU A 54 -16.47 1.97 -3.52
N GLU A 55 -17.73 2.25 -3.18
CA GLU A 55 -18.38 3.56 -3.35
C GLU A 55 -18.43 4.29 -2.00
N PRO A 56 -17.83 5.49 -1.87
CA PRO A 56 -17.99 6.28 -0.66
C PRO A 56 -19.45 6.66 -0.46
N GLN A 57 -20.00 6.30 0.71
CA GLN A 57 -21.37 6.68 1.04
C GLN A 57 -21.44 8.18 1.35
N GLN A 58 -22.34 8.87 0.68
CA GLN A 58 -22.61 10.27 0.98
C GLN A 58 -23.28 10.38 2.36
N SER A 59 -22.79 11.28 3.21
CA SER A 59 -23.54 11.63 4.40
C SER A 59 -24.85 12.27 3.94
N ASN A 60 -25.98 11.69 4.34
CA ASN A 60 -27.29 12.33 4.18
C ASN A 60 -27.43 13.49 5.19
N GLN A 61 -26.40 14.32 5.33
CA GLN A 61 -26.63 15.64 5.89
C GLN A 61 -27.48 16.36 4.84
N ASN A 62 -28.79 16.25 5.03
CA ASN A 62 -29.75 17.01 4.27
C ASN A 62 -29.27 18.46 4.28
N GLN A 63 -28.75 18.93 3.15
CA GLN A 63 -28.50 20.36 2.90
C GLN A 63 -29.80 21.16 3.14
N ASN A 64 -30.94 20.47 3.17
CA ASN A 64 -32.25 21.02 3.48
C ASN A 64 -32.52 21.27 4.97
N SER A 65 -31.77 20.65 5.92
CA SER A 65 -31.96 20.90 7.35
C SER A 65 -31.51 22.31 7.76
N PHE A 66 -30.55 22.90 7.04
CA PHE A 66 -30.15 24.28 7.27
C PHE A 66 -30.96 25.30 6.45
N SER A 67 -31.69 24.88 5.42
CA SER A 67 -32.61 25.77 4.68
C SER A 67 -33.90 26.04 5.48
N SER A 68 -34.20 25.26 6.53
CA SER A 68 -35.30 25.52 7.47
C SER A 68 -34.91 26.45 8.62
N ILE A 69 -33.64 26.87 8.74
CA ILE A 69 -33.27 27.96 9.65
C ILE A 69 -33.85 29.25 9.06
N PRO A 70 -34.65 30.03 9.84
CA PRO A 70 -35.22 31.28 9.35
C PRO A 70 -34.16 32.19 8.75
N PRO A 71 -34.44 32.95 7.65
CA PRO A 71 -33.45 33.69 6.90
C PRO A 71 -32.65 34.78 7.64
N GLY A 72 -32.76 34.89 8.95
CA GLY A 72 -31.97 35.77 9.79
C GLY A 72 -30.84 35.10 10.59
N PHE A 73 -30.86 33.75 10.78
CA PHE A 73 -29.89 33.09 11.64
C PHE A 73 -28.63 32.61 10.92
N GLY A 74 -28.72 32.29 9.64
CA GLY A 74 -27.54 31.91 8.82
C GLY A 74 -26.53 33.05 8.69
N GLY A 75 -27.01 34.32 8.67
CA GLY A 75 -26.18 35.50 8.67
C GLY A 75 -25.46 35.80 9.98
N LEU A 76 -26.03 35.40 11.12
CA LEU A 76 -25.42 35.60 12.43
C LEU A 76 -24.29 34.59 12.73
N ALA A 77 -24.37 33.38 12.21
CA ALA A 77 -23.31 32.39 12.31
C ALA A 77 -22.08 32.82 11.49
N SER A 78 -22.29 33.38 10.29
CA SER A 78 -21.19 33.89 9.45
C SER A 78 -20.55 35.17 10.03
N LEU A 79 -21.32 36.04 10.69
CA LEU A 79 -20.83 37.21 11.39
C LEU A 79 -20.06 36.89 12.67
N ALA A 80 -20.37 35.75 13.33
CA ALA A 80 -19.64 35.27 14.48
C ALA A 80 -18.32 34.53 14.11
N GLY A 81 -17.96 34.49 12.82
CA GLY A 81 -16.75 33.80 12.37
C GLY A 81 -16.81 32.29 12.52
N VAL A 82 -17.96 31.75 12.89
CA VAL A 82 -18.20 30.31 12.90
C VAL A 82 -18.51 29.90 11.47
N GLN A 83 -17.46 29.55 10.74
CA GLN A 83 -17.62 28.74 9.54
C GLN A 83 -18.15 27.39 10.01
N LEU A 84 -19.48 27.22 9.89
CA LEU A 84 -20.07 25.89 9.96
C LEU A 84 -19.30 25.05 8.93
N PRO A 85 -18.73 23.92 9.32
CA PRO A 85 -18.04 23.05 8.37
C PRO A 85 -19.05 22.57 7.33
N THR A 86 -19.17 23.31 6.24
CA THR A 86 -19.92 22.94 5.03
C THR A 86 -19.14 21.93 4.17
N SER A 87 -17.97 21.52 4.62
CA SER A 87 -17.24 20.45 3.99
C SER A 87 -17.74 19.13 4.57
N SER A 88 -18.67 18.49 3.89
CA SER A 88 -18.62 17.04 3.80
C SER A 88 -17.21 16.72 3.31
N GLY A 89 -16.24 16.57 4.23
CA GLY A 89 -14.90 16.13 3.92
C GLY A 89 -15.04 14.93 3.00
N ASP A 90 -14.18 14.81 2.01
CA ASP A 90 -14.22 13.69 1.07
C ASP A 90 -14.15 12.39 1.87
N ARG A 91 -15.31 11.74 2.12
CA ARG A 91 -15.42 10.49 2.91
C ARG A 91 -14.53 9.39 2.33
N GLY A 92 -14.29 9.44 1.02
CA GLY A 92 -13.38 8.52 0.39
C GLY A 92 -11.92 8.76 0.77
N LEU A 93 -11.47 10.01 0.80
CA LEU A 93 -10.12 10.33 1.29
C LEU A 93 -9.99 10.05 2.78
N TYR A 94 -11.01 10.35 3.57
CA TYR A 94 -11.04 9.99 4.99
C TYR A 94 -10.89 8.47 5.20
N ALA A 95 -11.63 7.65 4.46
CA ALA A 95 -11.51 6.20 4.51
C ALA A 95 -10.08 5.70 4.20
N ILE A 96 -9.45 6.28 3.17
CA ILE A 96 -8.07 5.94 2.79
C ILE A 96 -7.10 6.25 3.93
N GLU A 97 -7.21 7.42 4.54
CA GLU A 97 -6.32 7.83 5.65
C GLU A 97 -6.55 7.00 6.91
N VAL A 98 -7.81 6.63 7.21
CA VAL A 98 -8.12 5.73 8.33
C VAL A 98 -7.48 4.37 8.12
N ILE A 99 -7.65 3.74 6.93
CA ILE A 99 -7.07 2.42 6.63
C ILE A 99 -5.55 2.44 6.76
N LYS A 100 -4.89 3.52 6.32
CA LYS A 100 -3.44 3.69 6.42
C LYS A 100 -2.95 4.03 7.82
N SER A 101 -3.84 4.34 8.75
CA SER A 101 -3.44 4.76 10.09
C SER A 101 -2.93 3.60 10.95
N LYS A 102 -1.96 3.89 11.82
CA LYS A 102 -1.46 2.93 12.82
C LYS A 102 -2.53 2.50 13.82
N VAL A 103 -3.49 3.39 14.10
CA VAL A 103 -4.59 3.12 15.03
C VAL A 103 -5.52 2.06 14.45
N PHE A 104 -5.88 2.19 13.18
CA PHE A 104 -6.71 1.21 12.49
C PHE A 104 -6.00 -0.16 12.38
N PHE A 105 -4.73 -0.17 12.02
CA PHE A 105 -3.98 -1.43 11.97
C PHE A 105 -3.85 -2.09 13.35
N LYS A 106 -3.65 -1.30 14.42
CA LYS A 106 -3.69 -1.81 15.80
C LYS A 106 -5.06 -2.39 16.14
N HIS A 107 -6.15 -1.78 15.66
CA HIS A 107 -7.50 -2.31 15.82
C HIS A 107 -7.65 -3.67 15.11
N LEU A 108 -7.21 -3.79 13.84
CA LEU A 108 -7.22 -5.08 13.13
C LEU A 108 -6.46 -6.18 13.88
N LEU A 109 -5.30 -5.86 14.46
CA LEU A 109 -4.54 -6.82 15.26
C LEU A 109 -5.26 -7.19 16.58
N SER A 110 -6.14 -6.33 17.12
CA SER A 110 -6.92 -6.69 18.29
C SER A 110 -8.04 -7.71 17.99
N ILE A 111 -8.44 -7.84 16.74
CA ILE A 111 -9.43 -8.80 16.26
C ILE A 111 -8.80 -10.18 16.04
N ASP A 112 -7.71 -10.24 15.26
CA ASP A 112 -7.08 -11.52 14.89
C ASP A 112 -5.56 -11.36 14.71
N SER A 113 -4.85 -11.11 15.81
CA SER A 113 -3.39 -10.96 15.78
C SER A 113 -2.67 -12.27 15.49
N GLU A 114 -3.26 -13.41 15.89
CA GLU A 114 -2.64 -14.75 15.74
C GLU A 114 -2.55 -15.15 14.27
N ARG A 115 -3.48 -14.71 13.45
CA ARG A 115 -3.46 -14.98 12.01
C ARG A 115 -2.78 -13.87 11.21
N ILE A 116 -3.08 -12.60 11.52
CA ILE A 116 -2.59 -11.46 10.72
C ILE A 116 -1.08 -11.30 10.89
N LEU A 117 -0.58 -11.30 12.12
CA LEU A 117 0.80 -10.95 12.40
C LEU A 117 1.80 -11.95 11.80
N PRO A 118 1.66 -13.29 11.97
CA PRO A 118 2.55 -14.26 11.33
C PRO A 118 2.45 -14.25 9.80
N SER A 119 1.25 -14.10 9.25
CA SER A 119 1.05 -14.09 7.80
C SER A 119 1.72 -12.90 7.13
N ILE A 120 1.78 -11.72 7.77
CA ILE A 120 2.46 -10.54 7.23
C ILE A 120 3.97 -10.57 7.48
N MET A 121 4.42 -11.06 8.65
CA MET A 121 5.79 -10.89 9.12
C MET A 121 6.69 -12.11 8.95
N ALA A 122 6.12 -13.31 8.88
CA ALA A 122 6.87 -14.56 8.94
C ALA A 122 6.60 -15.53 7.77
N ILE A 123 5.88 -15.10 6.74
CA ILE A 123 5.62 -15.96 5.59
C ILE A 123 6.91 -16.29 4.85
N GLU A 124 7.13 -17.58 4.55
CA GLU A 124 8.20 -18.08 3.70
C GLU A 124 7.67 -18.46 2.32
N SER A 125 6.60 -19.24 2.27
CA SER A 125 5.96 -19.67 1.03
C SER A 125 4.51 -20.08 1.25
N TYR A 126 3.76 -20.24 0.16
CA TYR A 126 2.39 -20.73 0.16
C TYR A 126 2.29 -22.02 -0.67
N ASP A 127 1.72 -23.06 -0.08
CA ASP A 127 1.46 -24.33 -0.75
C ASP A 127 0.04 -24.33 -1.32
N LEU A 128 -0.05 -24.17 -2.65
CA LEU A 128 -1.33 -24.15 -3.37
C LEU A 128 -2.10 -25.49 -3.30
N SER A 129 -1.39 -26.62 -3.13
CA SER A 129 -2.02 -27.94 -3.12
C SER A 129 -2.76 -28.23 -1.81
N ASN A 130 -2.22 -27.70 -0.71
CA ASN A 130 -2.76 -27.89 0.62
C ASN A 130 -3.43 -26.64 1.18
N GLU A 131 -3.40 -25.52 0.43
CA GLU A 131 -3.90 -24.20 0.83
C GLU A 131 -3.30 -23.70 2.16
N GLN A 132 -2.03 -24.05 2.42
CA GLN A 132 -1.35 -23.74 3.67
C GLN A 132 -0.22 -22.73 3.50
N ILE A 133 -0.15 -21.81 4.44
CA ILE A 133 0.99 -20.88 4.59
C ILE A 133 2.11 -21.66 5.29
N LYS A 134 3.31 -21.64 4.73
CA LYS A 134 4.53 -22.08 5.39
C LYS A 134 5.24 -20.89 5.97
N PHE A 135 5.47 -20.91 7.27
CA PHE A 135 6.17 -19.85 7.97
C PHE A 135 7.67 -20.13 8.04
N ASN A 136 8.46 -19.07 8.04
CA ASN A 136 9.89 -19.15 8.27
C ASN A 136 10.16 -19.56 9.72
N THR A 137 10.64 -20.79 9.91
CA THR A 137 10.90 -21.38 11.23
C THR A 137 11.96 -20.63 12.05
N ASN A 138 12.78 -19.78 11.43
CA ASN A 138 13.71 -18.90 12.14
C ASN A 138 13.03 -17.64 12.70
N ILE A 139 11.78 -17.36 12.31
CA ILE A 139 11.00 -16.18 12.72
C ILE A 139 9.84 -16.61 13.60
N TYR A 140 9.09 -17.63 13.19
CA TYR A 140 7.87 -18.08 13.84
C TYR A 140 7.76 -19.61 13.80
N ASP A 141 7.53 -20.21 14.96
CA ASP A 141 7.26 -21.64 15.09
C ASP A 141 5.76 -21.88 15.12
N ASP A 142 5.23 -22.35 14.00
CA ASP A 142 3.81 -22.63 13.80
C ASP A 142 3.29 -23.75 14.73
N ALA A 143 4.13 -24.76 15.04
CA ALA A 143 3.73 -25.88 15.88
C ALA A 143 3.47 -25.47 17.35
N SER A 144 4.22 -24.47 17.84
CA SER A 144 4.07 -23.94 19.21
C SER A 144 3.39 -22.57 19.27
N ASN A 145 3.03 -21.97 18.13
CA ASN A 145 2.51 -20.61 17.98
C ASN A 145 3.41 -19.56 18.65
N LYS A 146 4.74 -19.69 18.50
CA LYS A 146 5.70 -18.83 19.16
C LYS A 146 6.64 -18.12 18.20
N TRP A 147 6.91 -16.87 18.51
CA TRP A 147 7.94 -16.06 17.84
C TRP A 147 9.32 -16.48 18.36
N VAL A 148 10.23 -16.84 17.45
CA VAL A 148 11.59 -17.37 17.78
C VAL A 148 12.70 -16.52 17.14
N ARG A 149 12.34 -15.42 16.45
CA ARG A 149 13.27 -14.57 15.73
C ARG A 149 14.35 -13.96 16.62
N GLU A 150 15.56 -13.85 16.08
CA GLU A 150 16.64 -13.08 16.70
C GLU A 150 16.35 -11.56 16.52
N VAL A 151 16.49 -10.80 17.59
CA VAL A 151 16.16 -9.37 17.61
C VAL A 151 17.34 -8.54 18.10
N LYS A 152 17.42 -7.31 17.59
CA LYS A 152 18.38 -6.30 18.09
C LYS A 152 17.97 -5.82 19.49
N ALA A 153 18.90 -5.23 20.23
CA ALA A 153 18.71 -4.81 21.64
C ALA A 153 17.45 -3.95 21.92
N ASN A 154 16.90 -3.28 20.89
CA ASN A 154 15.73 -2.39 21.03
C ASN A 154 14.42 -3.00 20.41
N GLN A 155 14.47 -4.25 19.99
CA GLN A 155 13.31 -4.92 19.38
C GLN A 155 12.78 -6.02 20.30
N LYS A 156 11.47 -6.28 20.21
CA LYS A 156 10.82 -7.40 20.92
C LYS A 156 10.80 -8.63 20.04
N VAL A 157 10.84 -9.82 20.64
CA VAL A 157 10.70 -11.10 19.92
C VAL A 157 9.36 -11.16 19.19
N VAL A 158 8.27 -10.77 19.84
CA VAL A 158 6.97 -10.56 19.19
C VAL A 158 7.00 -9.23 18.45
N PRO A 159 6.74 -9.18 17.13
CA PRO A 159 6.68 -7.92 16.38
C PRO A 159 5.68 -6.94 16.98
N SER A 160 6.08 -5.67 17.08
CA SER A 160 5.15 -4.63 17.50
C SER A 160 4.20 -4.26 16.35
N TYR A 161 3.02 -3.70 16.72
CA TYR A 161 2.10 -3.20 15.70
C TYR A 161 2.72 -2.10 14.82
N ILE A 162 3.71 -1.35 15.33
CA ILE A 162 4.41 -0.31 14.56
C ILE A 162 5.28 -0.93 13.48
N GLU A 163 6.02 -1.99 13.84
CA GLU A 163 6.87 -2.74 12.90
C GLU A 163 6.03 -3.45 11.83
N ALA A 164 4.95 -4.11 12.25
CA ALA A 164 4.07 -4.82 11.34
C ALA A 164 3.24 -3.88 10.44
N HIS A 165 2.98 -2.65 10.87
CA HIS A 165 2.26 -1.66 10.08
C HIS A 165 2.98 -1.29 8.78
N ASP A 166 4.32 -1.15 8.81
CA ASP A 166 5.08 -0.84 7.60
C ASP A 166 4.98 -1.99 6.57
N HIS A 167 4.99 -3.24 7.05
CA HIS A 167 4.75 -4.42 6.20
C HIS A 167 3.31 -4.46 5.68
N PHE A 168 2.32 -4.13 6.51
CA PHE A 168 0.93 -4.02 6.06
C PHE A 168 0.77 -2.99 4.94
N LEU A 169 1.38 -1.80 5.07
CA LEU A 169 1.34 -0.79 4.03
C LEU A 169 2.05 -1.22 2.74
N SER A 170 3.07 -2.08 2.82
CA SER A 170 3.79 -2.57 1.64
C SER A 170 2.99 -3.54 0.78
N ILE A 171 2.01 -4.24 1.38
CA ILE A 171 1.11 -5.18 0.69
C ILE A 171 -0.25 -4.56 0.33
N LEU A 172 -0.53 -3.35 0.81
CA LEU A 172 -1.79 -2.63 0.60
C LEU A 172 -1.65 -1.64 -0.55
N GLU A 173 -2.50 -1.77 -1.56
CA GLU A 173 -2.70 -0.76 -2.58
C GLU A 173 -4.08 -0.14 -2.40
N ILE A 174 -4.16 1.18 -2.24
CA ILE A 174 -5.43 1.89 -2.09
C ILE A 174 -5.35 3.27 -2.72
N PHE A 175 -6.34 3.58 -3.56
CA PHE A 175 -6.47 4.90 -4.18
C PHE A 175 -7.92 5.21 -4.54
N LYS A 176 -8.21 6.50 -4.70
CA LYS A 176 -9.48 7.00 -5.22
C LYS A 176 -9.35 7.34 -6.69
N ASP A 177 -10.20 6.77 -7.53
CA ASP A 177 -10.31 7.16 -8.93
C ASP A 177 -10.88 8.59 -9.03
N LYS A 178 -10.13 9.48 -9.66
CA LYS A 178 -10.51 10.90 -9.81
C LYS A 178 -11.71 11.12 -10.73
N LYS A 179 -12.02 10.19 -11.64
CA LYS A 179 -13.12 10.31 -12.60
C LYS A 179 -14.43 9.79 -12.04
N THR A 180 -14.39 8.63 -11.41
CA THR A 180 -15.58 7.95 -10.88
C THR A 180 -15.84 8.29 -9.42
N GLY A 181 -14.82 8.69 -8.67
CA GLY A 181 -14.90 8.90 -7.24
C GLY A 181 -14.86 7.62 -6.41
N TYR A 182 -14.82 6.44 -7.05
CA TYR A 182 -14.75 5.16 -6.38
C TYR A 182 -13.38 4.92 -5.77
N ILE A 183 -13.33 4.06 -4.76
CA ILE A 183 -12.10 3.64 -4.11
C ILE A 183 -11.77 2.23 -4.59
N TYR A 184 -10.58 2.09 -5.12
CA TYR A 184 -9.97 0.80 -5.38
C TYR A 184 -9.08 0.43 -4.20
N ILE A 185 -9.23 -0.79 -3.70
CA ILE A 185 -8.39 -1.33 -2.63
C ILE A 185 -7.96 -2.74 -3.01
N ALA A 186 -6.70 -3.08 -2.77
CA ALA A 186 -6.16 -4.40 -3.02
C ALA A 186 -5.11 -4.80 -1.98
N ILE A 187 -4.99 -6.09 -1.76
CA ILE A 187 -3.94 -6.70 -0.94
C ILE A 187 -3.18 -7.71 -1.77
N ASP A 188 -1.87 -7.53 -1.81
CA ASP A 188 -0.91 -8.38 -2.49
C ASP A 188 -0.24 -9.31 -1.49
N HIS A 189 -0.44 -10.63 -1.65
CA HIS A 189 0.11 -11.61 -0.70
C HIS A 189 0.44 -12.93 -1.39
N GLN A 190 1.35 -13.72 -0.80
CA GLN A 190 1.69 -15.04 -1.33
C GLN A 190 0.53 -16.04 -1.19
N SER A 191 -0.29 -15.91 -0.13
CA SER A 191 -1.51 -16.69 0.05
C SER A 191 -2.72 -15.95 -0.52
N PRO A 192 -3.39 -16.51 -1.56
CA PRO A 192 -4.59 -15.91 -2.13
C PRO A 192 -5.76 -15.86 -1.13
N VAL A 193 -5.88 -16.90 -0.28
CA VAL A 193 -6.91 -16.99 0.75
C VAL A 193 -6.70 -15.93 1.83
N PHE A 194 -5.45 -15.70 2.26
CA PHE A 194 -5.16 -14.65 3.24
C PHE A 194 -5.35 -13.26 2.66
N ALA A 195 -4.99 -13.02 1.39
CA ALA A 195 -5.22 -11.74 0.71
C ALA A 195 -6.71 -11.36 0.73
N GLN A 196 -7.58 -12.30 0.35
CA GLN A 196 -9.04 -12.10 0.37
C GLN A 196 -9.56 -11.90 1.81
N TYR A 197 -9.12 -12.72 2.75
CA TYR A 197 -9.51 -12.62 4.15
C TYR A 197 -9.16 -11.26 4.74
N LEU A 198 -7.89 -10.83 4.61
CA LEU A 198 -7.44 -9.57 5.17
C LEU A 198 -8.15 -8.37 4.54
N LEU A 199 -8.37 -8.40 3.21
CA LEU A 199 -9.10 -7.35 2.53
C LEU A 199 -10.56 -7.26 2.98
N SER A 200 -11.23 -8.41 3.14
CA SER A 200 -12.60 -8.46 3.66
C SER A 200 -12.68 -7.91 5.08
N LEU A 201 -11.71 -8.28 5.94
CA LEU A 201 -11.63 -7.79 7.31
C LEU A 201 -11.39 -6.27 7.35
N VAL A 202 -10.50 -5.75 6.52
CA VAL A 202 -10.23 -4.29 6.41
C VAL A 202 -11.50 -3.53 6.06
N ILE A 203 -12.26 -3.97 5.05
CA ILE A 203 -13.49 -3.30 4.62
C ILE A 203 -14.56 -3.38 5.72
N PHE A 204 -14.73 -4.54 6.31
CA PHE A 204 -15.73 -4.75 7.38
C PHE A 204 -15.42 -3.91 8.61
N GLU A 205 -14.19 -3.96 9.11
CA GLU A 205 -13.77 -3.25 10.31
C GLU A 205 -13.73 -1.73 10.12
N LEU A 206 -13.40 -1.25 8.92
CA LEU A 206 -13.49 0.17 8.61
C LEU A 206 -14.93 0.69 8.77
N ASN A 207 -15.91 -0.03 8.20
CA ASN A 207 -17.31 0.35 8.29
C ASN A 207 -17.81 0.28 9.74
N ASN A 208 -17.45 -0.77 10.48
CA ASN A 208 -17.83 -0.94 11.89
C ASN A 208 -17.24 0.16 12.77
N LEU A 209 -15.92 0.34 12.72
CA LEU A 209 -15.23 1.33 13.55
C LEU A 209 -15.75 2.75 13.28
N THR A 210 -15.94 3.10 12.01
CA THR A 210 -16.43 4.43 11.64
C THR A 210 -17.88 4.63 12.09
N ARG A 211 -18.71 3.60 11.99
CA ARG A 211 -20.08 3.63 12.50
C ARG A 211 -20.13 3.81 14.02
N GLU A 212 -19.31 3.08 14.75
CA GLU A 212 -19.23 3.19 16.21
C GLU A 212 -18.79 4.59 16.65
N MET A 213 -17.76 5.14 16.00
CA MET A 213 -17.29 6.50 16.26
C MET A 213 -18.40 7.54 16.02
N GLU A 214 -19.09 7.47 14.88
CA GLU A 214 -20.20 8.38 14.56
C GLU A 214 -21.36 8.26 15.56
N MET A 215 -21.69 7.04 15.98
CA MET A 215 -22.74 6.80 17.00
C MET A 215 -22.36 7.39 18.36
N GLN A 216 -21.11 7.22 18.78
CA GLN A 216 -20.61 7.79 20.02
C GLN A 216 -20.65 9.33 19.97
N GLU A 217 -20.11 9.94 18.90
CA GLU A 217 -20.09 11.38 18.72
C GLU A 217 -21.52 11.97 18.70
N THR A 218 -22.43 11.31 18.00
CA THR A 218 -23.83 11.72 17.94
C THR A 218 -24.51 11.62 19.32
N SER A 219 -24.23 10.55 20.08
CA SER A 219 -24.76 10.37 21.43
C SER A 219 -24.29 11.47 22.38
N GLU A 220 -23.00 11.79 22.36
CA GLU A 220 -22.41 12.87 23.17
C GLU A 220 -23.00 14.24 22.77
N ALA A 221 -23.21 14.48 21.47
CA ALA A 221 -23.86 15.71 21.00
C ALA A 221 -25.29 15.84 21.47
N ILE A 222 -26.09 14.76 21.43
CA ILE A 222 -27.48 14.74 21.93
C ILE A 222 -27.49 15.02 23.43
N GLU A 223 -26.63 14.40 24.23
CA GLU A 223 -26.54 14.64 25.67
C GLU A 223 -26.23 16.10 25.97
N TYR A 224 -25.23 16.68 25.32
CA TYR A 224 -24.86 18.08 25.47
C TYR A 224 -26.01 19.03 25.10
N LEU A 225 -26.68 18.80 23.98
CA LEU A 225 -27.80 19.61 23.51
C LEU A 225 -29.01 19.52 24.51
N THR A 226 -29.26 18.32 25.07
CA THR A 226 -30.31 18.12 26.05
C THR A 226 -30.03 18.92 27.33
N GLN A 227 -28.80 18.91 27.83
CA GLN A 227 -28.40 19.72 28.98
C GLN A 227 -28.54 21.22 28.71
N LYS A 228 -28.17 21.68 27.52
CA LYS A 228 -28.34 23.08 27.10
C LYS A 228 -29.81 23.50 27.01
N GLN A 229 -30.65 22.64 26.48
CA GLN A 229 -32.10 22.85 26.43
C GLN A 229 -32.72 23.09 27.83
N LEU A 230 -32.30 22.29 28.80
CA LEU A 230 -32.80 22.41 30.19
C LEU A 230 -32.34 23.73 30.85
N SER A 231 -31.13 24.19 30.53
CA SER A 231 -30.52 25.40 31.09
C SER A 231 -30.96 26.70 30.41
N THR A 232 -31.62 26.64 29.25
CA THR A 232 -32.03 27.79 28.45
C THR A 232 -33.48 28.21 28.79
N ASN A 233 -33.73 29.51 29.00
CA ASN A 233 -35.06 30.04 29.26
C ASN A 233 -35.74 30.68 28.04
N VAL A 234 -35.02 30.76 26.90
CA VAL A 234 -35.50 31.41 25.67
C VAL A 234 -36.21 30.37 24.79
N SER A 235 -37.51 30.53 24.58
CA SER A 235 -38.36 29.55 23.87
C SER A 235 -37.89 29.29 22.42
N SER A 236 -37.44 30.31 21.69
CA SER A 236 -36.94 30.15 20.32
C SER A 236 -35.66 29.31 20.25
N VAL A 237 -34.77 29.44 21.23
CA VAL A 237 -33.56 28.65 21.35
C VAL A 237 -33.89 27.20 21.69
N LYS A 238 -34.88 26.95 22.58
CA LYS A 238 -35.34 25.59 22.88
C LYS A 238 -35.86 24.86 21.63
N LEU A 239 -36.66 25.55 20.83
CA LEU A 239 -37.17 24.99 19.56
C LEU A 239 -36.04 24.66 18.59
N SER A 240 -35.04 25.54 18.44
CA SER A 240 -33.88 25.28 17.58
C SER A 240 -33.06 24.08 18.07
N ILE A 241 -32.84 23.96 19.39
CA ILE A 241 -32.14 22.79 19.98
C ILE A 241 -32.92 21.51 19.70
N ASN A 242 -34.27 21.50 19.88
CA ASN A 242 -35.10 20.33 19.59
C ASN A 242 -34.95 19.88 18.13
N ASN A 243 -34.97 20.79 17.17
CA ASN A 243 -34.81 20.44 15.75
C ASN A 243 -33.45 19.81 15.48
N ILE A 244 -32.40 20.30 16.16
CA ILE A 244 -31.04 19.70 16.01
C ILE A 244 -31.05 18.29 16.64
N ILE A 245 -31.60 18.11 17.85
CA ILE A 245 -31.67 16.79 18.49
C ILE A 245 -32.46 15.81 17.61
N GLU A 246 -33.59 16.22 17.03
CA GLU A 246 -34.38 15.38 16.13
C GLU A 246 -33.55 14.96 14.90
N SER A 247 -32.83 15.89 14.30
CA SER A 247 -31.95 15.60 13.19
C SER A 247 -30.81 14.60 13.56
N GLN A 248 -30.22 14.77 14.75
CA GLN A 248 -29.18 13.84 15.23
C GLN A 248 -29.75 12.44 15.53
N LEU A 249 -30.96 12.35 16.10
CA LEU A 249 -31.61 11.06 16.30
C LEU A 249 -31.93 10.35 14.98
N GLN A 250 -32.37 11.09 13.95
CA GLN A 250 -32.59 10.53 12.61
C GLN A 250 -31.29 9.98 12.02
N ASN A 251 -30.20 10.72 12.15
CA ASN A 251 -28.87 10.27 11.69
C ASN A 251 -28.42 9.01 12.44
N GLN A 252 -28.58 8.97 13.76
CA GLN A 252 -28.25 7.81 14.59
C GLN A 252 -29.08 6.57 14.20
N MET A 253 -30.38 6.72 13.95
CA MET A 253 -31.24 5.63 13.48
C MET A 253 -30.78 5.09 12.12
N LEU A 254 -30.43 5.97 11.18
CA LEU A 254 -29.93 5.57 9.87
C LEU A 254 -28.57 4.86 9.95
N SER A 255 -27.69 5.30 10.85
CA SER A 255 -26.38 4.67 11.08
C SER A 255 -26.51 3.26 11.64
N ASN A 256 -27.51 3.00 12.49
CA ASN A 256 -27.78 1.68 13.05
C ASN A 256 -28.25 0.64 12.01
N ILE A 257 -28.93 1.07 10.95
CA ILE A 257 -29.53 0.17 9.96
C ILE A 257 -28.52 -0.18 8.85
N ARG A 258 -27.50 0.66 8.64
CA ARG A 258 -26.55 0.49 7.53
C ARG A 258 -25.33 -0.33 7.98
N GLU A 259 -25.20 -1.54 7.45
CA GLU A 259 -24.00 -2.35 7.64
C GLU A 259 -22.78 -1.71 6.91
N GLU A 260 -22.98 -1.21 5.69
CA GLU A 260 -21.99 -0.50 4.89
C GLU A 260 -22.11 1.02 5.14
N PHE A 261 -21.47 1.48 6.22
CA PHE A 261 -21.66 2.84 6.70
C PHE A 261 -20.83 3.90 5.94
N LEU A 262 -19.52 3.65 5.79
CA LEU A 262 -18.60 4.60 5.15
C LEU A 262 -18.39 4.28 3.68
N LEU A 263 -18.18 3.01 3.37
CA LEU A 263 -17.91 2.50 2.04
C LEU A 263 -18.89 1.38 1.70
N LYS A 264 -19.59 1.53 0.56
CA LYS A 264 -20.44 0.49 -0.01
C LYS A 264 -19.65 -0.36 -0.98
N THR A 265 -19.75 -1.66 -0.85
CA THR A 265 -19.07 -2.62 -1.71
C THR A 265 -19.81 -2.75 -3.05
N ILE A 266 -19.13 -2.38 -4.14
CA ILE A 266 -19.61 -2.56 -5.51
C ILE A 266 -19.12 -3.91 -6.04
N ASP A 267 -17.83 -4.21 -5.86
CA ASP A 267 -17.20 -5.48 -6.22
C ASP A 267 -16.48 -6.02 -4.99
N PRO A 268 -16.93 -7.15 -4.42
CA PRO A 268 -16.38 -7.70 -3.18
C PRO A 268 -15.02 -8.39 -3.41
N PRO A 269 -14.20 -8.50 -2.35
CA PRO A 269 -12.95 -9.25 -2.42
C PRO A 269 -13.19 -10.71 -2.75
N VAL A 270 -12.44 -11.23 -3.72
CA VAL A 270 -12.48 -12.65 -4.10
C VAL A 270 -11.10 -13.29 -3.94
N VAL A 271 -11.08 -14.61 -3.77
CA VAL A 271 -9.82 -15.37 -3.76
C VAL A 271 -9.26 -15.38 -5.19
N PRO A 272 -8.07 -14.79 -5.43
CA PRO A 272 -7.51 -14.73 -6.76
C PRO A 272 -7.02 -16.09 -7.24
N GLU A 273 -7.39 -16.46 -8.48
CA GLU A 273 -6.95 -17.70 -9.12
C GLU A 273 -5.60 -17.55 -9.83
N ILE A 274 -5.28 -16.32 -10.28
CA ILE A 274 -4.11 -16.02 -11.10
C ILE A 274 -3.16 -15.11 -10.32
N LYS A 275 -1.87 -15.48 -10.32
CA LYS A 275 -0.82 -14.63 -9.75
C LYS A 275 -0.57 -13.38 -10.59
N ILE A 276 -0.26 -12.29 -9.94
CA ILE A 276 0.09 -11.01 -10.58
C ILE A 276 1.61 -10.82 -10.74
N ALA A 277 2.40 -11.44 -9.90
CA ALA A 277 3.86 -11.33 -9.88
C ALA A 277 4.52 -12.65 -9.41
N PRO A 278 5.81 -12.86 -9.74
CA PRO A 278 6.60 -12.10 -10.71
C PRO A 278 6.30 -12.49 -12.16
N ASN A 279 6.51 -11.54 -13.08
CA ASN A 279 6.54 -11.89 -14.50
C ASN A 279 7.90 -12.54 -14.84
N ARG A 280 7.97 -13.87 -14.74
CA ARG A 280 9.22 -14.62 -14.90
C ARG A 280 9.88 -14.40 -16.25
N LEU A 281 9.09 -14.27 -17.33
CA LEU A 281 9.62 -13.99 -18.66
C LEU A 281 10.33 -12.62 -18.69
N PHE A 282 9.73 -11.61 -18.10
CA PHE A 282 10.29 -10.26 -18.05
C PHE A 282 11.61 -10.22 -17.27
N ILE A 283 11.70 -10.94 -16.14
CA ILE A 283 12.94 -11.07 -15.36
C ILE A 283 14.06 -11.70 -16.21
N CYS A 284 13.75 -12.78 -16.96
CA CYS A 284 14.71 -13.43 -17.83
C CYS A 284 15.20 -12.50 -18.96
N VAL A 285 14.30 -11.78 -19.62
CA VAL A 285 14.65 -10.85 -20.70
C VAL A 285 15.53 -9.73 -20.18
N ILE A 286 15.16 -9.11 -19.07
CA ILE A 286 15.96 -8.04 -18.43
C ILE A 286 17.34 -8.57 -18.02
N GLY A 287 17.41 -9.73 -17.40
CA GLY A 287 18.66 -10.30 -16.94
C GLY A 287 19.63 -10.59 -18.09
N VAL A 288 19.14 -11.15 -19.20
CA VAL A 288 19.95 -11.36 -20.42
C VAL A 288 20.39 -10.02 -21.03
N PHE A 289 19.51 -9.02 -21.07
CA PHE A 289 19.82 -7.70 -21.61
C PHE A 289 20.92 -6.99 -20.81
N PHE A 290 20.80 -6.95 -19.48
CA PHE A 290 21.87 -6.39 -18.65
C PHE A 290 23.15 -7.21 -18.69
N GLY A 291 23.05 -8.54 -18.76
CA GLY A 291 24.21 -9.42 -18.97
C GLY A 291 24.94 -9.11 -20.27
N PHE A 292 24.22 -8.81 -21.35
CA PHE A 292 24.81 -8.41 -22.63
C PHE A 292 25.55 -7.08 -22.51
N ILE A 293 24.92 -6.04 -21.94
CA ILE A 293 25.59 -4.74 -21.76
C ILE A 293 26.84 -4.88 -20.89
N PHE A 294 26.73 -5.62 -19.78
CA PHE A 294 27.84 -5.83 -18.87
C PHE A 294 29.00 -6.61 -19.54
N SER A 295 28.69 -7.58 -20.41
CA SER A 295 29.69 -8.35 -21.11
C SER A 295 30.46 -7.49 -22.13
N ILE A 296 29.76 -6.60 -22.86
CA ILE A 296 30.41 -5.65 -23.78
C ILE A 296 31.36 -4.73 -23.01
N PHE A 297 30.84 -4.13 -21.91
CA PHE A 297 31.65 -3.24 -21.10
C PHE A 297 32.87 -3.92 -20.50
N SER A 298 32.74 -5.15 -20.01
CA SER A 298 33.86 -5.94 -19.47
C SER A 298 34.90 -6.26 -20.52
N VAL A 299 34.47 -6.59 -21.73
CA VAL A 299 35.42 -6.87 -22.88
C VAL A 299 36.18 -5.61 -23.24
N LEU A 300 35.52 -4.45 -23.33
CA LEU A 300 36.17 -3.18 -23.67
C LEU A 300 37.19 -2.78 -22.60
N VAL A 301 36.82 -2.85 -21.33
CA VAL A 301 37.74 -2.56 -20.22
C VAL A 301 38.92 -3.52 -20.22
N PHE A 302 38.70 -4.81 -20.43
CA PHE A 302 39.77 -5.80 -20.52
C PHE A 302 40.73 -5.51 -21.68
N HIS A 303 40.19 -5.13 -22.84
CA HIS A 303 41.00 -4.78 -24.02
C HIS A 303 41.86 -3.55 -23.73
N LEU A 304 41.30 -2.48 -23.14
CA LEU A 304 42.02 -1.26 -22.78
C LEU A 304 43.13 -1.54 -21.76
N LEU A 305 42.89 -2.32 -20.74
CA LEU A 305 43.88 -2.69 -19.74
C LEU A 305 45.04 -3.50 -20.36
N ARG A 306 44.71 -4.41 -21.26
CA ARG A 306 45.69 -5.23 -21.96
C ARG A 306 46.54 -4.41 -22.95
N SER A 307 45.96 -3.47 -23.67
CA SER A 307 46.64 -2.56 -24.59
C SER A 307 47.67 -1.71 -23.83
N ASN A 308 47.27 -1.11 -22.71
CA ASN A 308 48.17 -0.31 -21.87
C ASN A 308 49.32 -1.12 -21.26
N TYR A 309 49.11 -2.40 -20.95
CA TYR A 309 50.14 -3.26 -20.39
C TYR A 309 51.23 -3.60 -21.43
N ILE A 310 50.85 -3.83 -22.67
CA ILE A 310 51.79 -4.12 -23.77
C ILE A 310 52.63 -2.89 -24.10
N THR A 311 52.05 -1.70 -24.18
CA THR A 311 52.74 -0.44 -24.47
C THR A 311 53.76 -0.07 -23.37
N THR A 312 53.53 -0.46 -22.14
CA THR A 312 54.46 -0.21 -20.99
C THR A 312 55.65 -1.18 -21.00
N GLN A 313 55.53 -2.39 -21.54
CA GLN A 313 56.66 -3.33 -21.69
C GLN A 313 57.59 -2.95 -22.83
N ASP A 314 57.04 -2.52 -23.96
CA ASP A 314 57.85 -2.08 -25.10
C ASP A 314 58.68 -0.80 -24.81
N SER A 315 58.21 0.03 -23.87
CA SER A 315 58.94 1.22 -23.40
C SER A 315 59.96 0.93 -22.29
N ALA A 316 59.99 -0.26 -21.70
CA ALA A 316 60.94 -0.67 -20.69
C ALA A 316 62.13 -1.48 -21.25
N ASP A 317 62.01 -2.00 -22.51
CA ASP A 317 63.04 -2.77 -23.22
C ASP A 317 63.85 -1.93 -24.25
N THR A 318 63.57 -0.62 -24.36
CA THR A 318 64.32 0.37 -25.12
C THR A 318 65.10 1.31 -24.20
#